data_64f12e34629db7c687cd4af9b62db8c8
#
_entry.id   64f12e34629db7c687cd4af9b62db8c8
#
_cell.length_a   1.000
_cell.length_b   1.000
_cell.length_c   1.000
_cell.angle_alpha   90.00
_cell.angle_beta   90.00
_cell.angle_gamma   90.00
#
_symmetry.space_group_name_H-M   'P 1'
#
loop_
_entity.id
_entity.type
_entity.pdbx_description
1 polymer ?
#
loop_
_entity_poly.entity_id
_entity_poly.type
_entity_poly.pdbx_seq_one_letter_code
_entity_poly.pdbx_strand_id
1 'polypeptide(L)'
;NFHMNIALIGSGGREHAICQKLYESSITNNIYCIPGNAGTSKIAINLPLDFLNFDKLLISIKYYQIDLVIIGPELPLVRGLVDFLRKNKIKVFGPNKYASQLEGSKAFMKSLCKKYRIPTAGFKICKNKNDVKKFLIKHDMPIVVKADGLAAGKGVAICNSVEEVEKFSNEIFLGKFISSKQLILEEFLEGEEASYFLVVDNKTKIFIGSAQDHKRVGENET
;
A
#
# COMPACT_ATOMS: atom_id res chain seq x y z
N ASN A 1 5.42 -19.48 29.35
CA ASN A 1 5.70 -18.39 28.41
C ASN A 1 5.05 -18.75 27.07
N PHE A 2 4.16 -17.91 26.58
CA PHE A 2 3.51 -18.13 25.29
C PHE A 2 4.46 -17.59 24.21
N HIS A 3 4.99 -18.46 23.37
CA HIS A 3 5.82 -18.11 22.22
C HIS A 3 5.05 -18.39 20.93
N MET A 4 5.18 -17.52 19.93
CA MET A 4 4.45 -17.59 18.66
C MET A 4 5.36 -17.94 17.49
N ASN A 5 4.89 -18.81 16.63
CA ASN A 5 5.39 -18.95 15.27
C ASN A 5 4.69 -17.92 14.37
N ILE A 6 5.45 -17.06 13.70
CA ILE A 6 4.93 -15.95 12.92
C ILE A 6 5.28 -16.13 11.45
N ALA A 7 4.30 -16.00 10.56
CA ALA A 7 4.57 -15.86 9.13
C ALA A 7 4.54 -14.38 8.74
N LEU A 8 5.57 -13.92 8.06
CA LEU A 8 5.69 -12.58 7.50
C LEU A 8 5.63 -12.67 5.97
N ILE A 9 4.56 -12.16 5.39
CA ILE A 9 4.37 -12.15 3.94
C ILE A 9 5.09 -10.98 3.33
N GLY A 10 5.92 -11.24 2.31
CA GLY A 10 6.64 -10.26 1.52
C GLY A 10 8.15 -10.48 1.47
N SER A 11 8.84 -9.63 0.72
CA SER A 11 10.28 -9.76 0.42
C SER A 11 11.03 -8.44 0.35
N GLY A 12 10.39 -7.32 0.67
CA GLY A 12 10.97 -5.98 0.58
C GLY A 12 11.76 -5.57 1.83
N GLY A 13 12.34 -4.37 1.78
CA GLY A 13 13.06 -3.77 2.92
C GLY A 13 12.15 -3.52 4.13
N ARG A 14 10.88 -3.17 3.90
CA ARG A 14 9.85 -3.03 4.94
C ARG A 14 9.67 -4.35 5.69
N GLU A 15 9.51 -5.45 4.98
CA GLU A 15 9.37 -6.77 5.60
C GLU A 15 10.65 -7.19 6.31
N HIS A 16 11.84 -6.85 5.79
CA HIS A 16 13.09 -7.12 6.51
C HIS A 16 13.16 -6.35 7.83
N ALA A 17 12.77 -5.07 7.86
CA ALA A 17 12.73 -4.28 9.09
C ALA A 17 11.72 -4.85 10.11
N ILE A 18 10.54 -5.27 9.66
CA ILE A 18 9.55 -5.94 10.51
C ILE A 18 10.12 -7.27 11.05
N CYS A 19 10.76 -8.07 10.18
CA CYS A 19 11.40 -9.33 10.57
C CYS A 19 12.44 -9.12 11.68
N GLN A 20 13.27 -8.08 11.58
CA GLN A 20 14.26 -7.73 12.60
C GLN A 20 13.58 -7.43 13.94
N LYS A 21 12.50 -6.65 13.94
CA LYS A 21 11.75 -6.35 15.17
C LYS A 21 11.05 -7.57 15.77
N LEU A 22 10.55 -8.47 14.95
CA LEU A 22 10.00 -9.74 15.42
C LEU A 22 11.07 -10.64 16.01
N TYR A 23 12.26 -10.66 15.41
CA TYR A 23 13.41 -11.44 15.91
C TYR A 23 13.89 -10.96 17.29
N GLU A 24 13.84 -9.66 17.56
CA GLU A 24 14.18 -9.05 18.85
C GLU A 24 13.09 -9.29 19.92
N SER A 25 11.91 -9.76 19.55
CA SER A 25 10.77 -9.92 20.47
C SER A 25 10.86 -11.21 21.28
N SER A 26 10.73 -11.10 22.59
CA SER A 26 10.76 -12.23 23.52
C SER A 26 9.59 -13.21 23.39
N ILE A 27 8.52 -12.82 22.70
CA ILE A 27 7.36 -13.70 22.46
C ILE A 27 7.40 -14.41 21.10
N THR A 28 8.43 -14.17 20.30
CA THR A 28 8.62 -14.83 19.02
C THR A 28 9.41 -16.13 19.21
N ASN A 29 8.89 -17.24 18.66
CA ASN A 29 9.61 -18.51 18.57
C ASN A 29 10.33 -18.61 17.22
N ASN A 30 9.59 -18.84 16.15
CA ASN A 30 10.12 -18.89 14.79
C ASN A 30 9.46 -17.85 13.90
N ILE A 31 10.23 -17.31 12.95
CA ILE A 31 9.73 -16.41 11.90
C ILE A 31 9.90 -17.11 10.55
N TYR A 32 8.81 -17.14 9.80
CA TYR A 32 8.76 -17.68 8.44
C TYR A 32 8.47 -16.54 7.47
N CYS A 33 9.45 -16.13 6.66
CA CYS A 33 9.26 -15.08 5.65
C CYS A 33 8.83 -15.70 4.33
N ILE A 34 7.78 -15.18 3.71
CA ILE A 34 7.18 -15.75 2.49
C ILE A 34 7.07 -14.67 1.41
N PRO A 35 7.90 -14.68 0.38
CA PRO A 35 9.03 -15.60 0.17
C PRO A 35 10.30 -15.21 0.96
N GLY A 36 10.37 -13.98 1.54
CA GLY A 36 11.55 -13.46 2.18
C GLY A 36 12.62 -12.95 1.20
N ASN A 37 13.78 -12.60 1.71
CA ASN A 37 14.93 -12.11 0.95
C ASN A 37 16.26 -12.53 1.60
N ALA A 38 17.39 -12.11 1.03
CA ALA A 38 18.72 -12.43 1.54
C ALA A 38 18.99 -11.86 2.96
N GLY A 39 18.34 -10.74 3.33
CA GLY A 39 18.45 -10.18 4.68
C GLY A 39 17.67 -11.00 5.70
N THR A 40 16.42 -11.34 5.39
CA THR A 40 15.57 -12.14 6.27
C THR A 40 16.10 -13.56 6.48
N SER A 41 16.80 -14.14 5.50
CA SER A 41 17.40 -15.49 5.64
C SER A 41 18.46 -15.60 6.73
N LYS A 42 18.98 -14.48 7.24
CA LYS A 42 19.97 -14.45 8.33
C LYS A 42 19.33 -14.60 9.71
N ILE A 43 18.06 -14.29 9.86
CA ILE A 43 17.37 -14.22 11.15
C ILE A 43 16.02 -14.94 11.15
N ALA A 44 15.58 -15.45 10.01
CA ALA A 44 14.31 -16.15 9.83
C ALA A 44 14.43 -17.29 8.81
N ILE A 45 13.40 -18.09 8.70
CA ILE A 45 13.27 -19.17 7.71
C ILE A 45 12.52 -18.61 6.50
N ASN A 46 13.19 -18.54 5.36
CA ASN A 46 12.53 -18.15 4.12
C ASN A 46 11.83 -19.35 3.48
N LEU A 47 10.55 -19.19 3.13
CA LEU A 47 9.78 -20.18 2.39
C LEU A 47 9.50 -19.66 0.98
N PRO A 48 10.07 -20.25 -0.07
CA PRO A 48 9.93 -19.76 -1.45
C PRO A 48 8.56 -20.14 -2.03
N LEU A 49 7.50 -19.57 -1.46
CA LEU A 49 6.12 -19.79 -1.85
C LEU A 49 5.54 -18.56 -2.52
N ASP A 50 4.69 -18.79 -3.51
CA ASP A 50 3.82 -17.74 -4.04
C ASP A 50 2.68 -17.49 -3.04
N PHE A 51 2.73 -16.35 -2.36
CA PHE A 51 1.70 -15.94 -1.39
C PHE A 51 0.36 -15.58 -2.04
N LEU A 52 0.28 -15.48 -3.38
CA LEU A 52 -0.99 -15.30 -4.09
C LEU A 52 -1.71 -16.64 -4.32
N ASN A 53 -1.02 -17.76 -4.15
CA ASN A 53 -1.66 -19.06 -4.07
C ASN A 53 -2.13 -19.33 -2.64
N PHE A 54 -3.32 -18.85 -2.32
CA PHE A 54 -3.87 -18.86 -0.96
C PHE A 54 -4.02 -20.27 -0.38
N ASP A 55 -4.35 -21.26 -1.20
CA ASP A 55 -4.52 -22.65 -0.75
C ASP A 55 -3.17 -23.27 -0.35
N LYS A 56 -2.14 -23.09 -1.17
CA LYS A 56 -0.78 -23.56 -0.83
C LYS A 56 -0.24 -22.83 0.39
N LEU A 57 -0.49 -21.53 0.50
CA LEU A 57 -0.12 -20.74 1.67
C LEU A 57 -0.79 -21.27 2.93
N LEU A 58 -2.10 -21.57 2.89
CA LEU A 58 -2.84 -22.14 4.03
C LEU A 58 -2.30 -23.48 4.49
N ILE A 59 -1.94 -24.36 3.54
CA ILE A 59 -1.30 -25.66 3.83
C ILE A 59 0.00 -25.43 4.59
N SER A 60 0.85 -24.51 4.12
CA SER A 60 2.12 -24.19 4.77
C SER A 60 1.93 -23.58 6.16
N ILE A 61 0.96 -22.66 6.32
CA ILE A 61 0.61 -22.07 7.62
C ILE A 61 0.27 -23.16 8.64
N LYS A 62 -0.53 -24.14 8.23
CA LYS A 62 -0.91 -25.26 9.11
C LYS A 62 0.28 -26.20 9.37
N TYR A 63 1.07 -26.52 8.37
CA TYR A 63 2.23 -27.40 8.50
C TYR A 63 3.27 -26.84 9.48
N TYR A 64 3.59 -25.56 9.39
CA TYR A 64 4.55 -24.88 10.27
C TYR A 64 3.92 -24.38 11.58
N GLN A 65 2.66 -24.70 11.85
CA GLN A 65 1.94 -24.30 13.08
C GLN A 65 2.05 -22.79 13.33
N ILE A 66 1.76 -22.00 12.32
CA ILE A 66 1.82 -20.54 12.40
C ILE A 66 0.67 -20.01 13.26
N ASP A 67 1.01 -19.24 14.30
CA ASP A 67 0.06 -18.63 15.23
C ASP A 67 -0.47 -17.29 14.73
N LEU A 68 0.36 -16.54 14.00
CA LEU A 68 0.03 -15.19 13.48
C LEU A 68 0.64 -14.98 12.10
N VAL A 69 -0.16 -14.46 11.18
CA VAL A 69 0.31 -14.00 9.87
C VAL A 69 0.34 -12.48 9.83
N ILE A 70 1.46 -11.91 9.40
CA ILE A 70 1.64 -10.46 9.16
C ILE A 70 1.82 -10.25 7.66
N ILE A 71 1.03 -9.35 7.07
CA ILE A 71 1.07 -9.10 5.62
C ILE A 71 1.72 -7.74 5.36
N GLY A 72 2.89 -7.75 4.73
CA GLY A 72 3.64 -6.54 4.38
C GLY A 72 3.16 -5.86 3.10
N PRO A 73 3.07 -6.55 1.94
CA PRO A 73 2.74 -5.92 0.67
C PRO A 73 1.24 -5.71 0.47
N GLU A 74 0.89 -4.75 -0.37
CA GLU A 74 -0.48 -4.33 -0.64
C GLU A 74 -1.25 -5.34 -1.50
N LEU A 75 -0.58 -6.00 -2.45
CA LEU A 75 -1.22 -6.88 -3.43
C LEU A 75 -2.03 -8.02 -2.81
N PRO A 76 -1.51 -8.84 -1.87
CA PRO A 76 -2.30 -9.87 -1.23
C PRO A 76 -3.46 -9.31 -0.39
N LEU A 77 -3.33 -8.11 0.17
CA LEU A 77 -4.40 -7.44 0.91
C LEU A 77 -5.59 -7.11 0.00
N VAL A 78 -5.34 -6.45 -1.13
CA VAL A 78 -6.42 -6.11 -2.10
C VAL A 78 -6.99 -7.35 -2.78
N ARG A 79 -6.23 -8.45 -2.84
CA ARG A 79 -6.71 -9.76 -3.33
C ARG A 79 -7.54 -10.50 -2.29
N GLY A 80 -7.58 -10.05 -1.02
CA GLY A 80 -8.45 -10.59 0.03
C GLY A 80 -7.82 -11.71 0.86
N LEU A 81 -6.49 -11.77 0.94
CA LEU A 81 -5.80 -12.78 1.76
C LEU A 81 -6.24 -12.75 3.22
N VAL A 82 -6.47 -11.56 3.80
CA VAL A 82 -6.94 -11.43 5.19
C VAL A 82 -8.30 -12.11 5.39
N ASP A 83 -9.24 -11.85 4.47
CA ASP A 83 -10.59 -12.44 4.53
C ASP A 83 -10.51 -13.96 4.40
N PHE A 84 -9.68 -14.46 3.47
CA PHE A 84 -9.45 -15.89 3.29
C PHE A 84 -8.87 -16.55 4.55
N LEU A 85 -7.84 -15.96 5.15
CA LEU A 85 -7.20 -16.48 6.35
C LEU A 85 -8.15 -16.46 7.55
N ARG A 86 -8.89 -15.38 7.77
CA ARG A 86 -9.90 -15.28 8.84
C ARG A 86 -11.00 -16.32 8.69
N LYS A 87 -11.49 -16.55 7.46
CA LYS A 87 -12.46 -17.62 7.18
C LYS A 87 -11.93 -19.01 7.60
N ASN A 88 -10.62 -19.21 7.47
CA ASN A 88 -9.93 -20.43 7.88
C ASN A 88 -9.44 -20.40 9.35
N LYS A 89 -9.91 -19.45 10.16
CA LYS A 89 -9.60 -19.28 11.59
C LYS A 89 -8.12 -19.02 11.89
N ILE A 90 -7.38 -18.48 10.93
CA ILE A 90 -5.99 -18.06 11.10
C ILE A 90 -5.98 -16.61 11.61
N LYS A 91 -5.21 -16.36 12.66
CA LYS A 91 -4.96 -14.99 13.14
C LYS A 91 -4.09 -14.26 12.13
N VAL A 92 -4.51 -13.06 11.73
CA VAL A 92 -3.83 -12.28 10.70
C VAL A 92 -3.88 -10.80 11.02
N PHE A 93 -2.72 -10.15 10.90
CA PHE A 93 -2.58 -8.70 10.96
C PHE A 93 -2.57 -8.12 9.55
N GLY A 94 -3.53 -7.28 9.28
CA GLY A 94 -3.74 -6.59 8.01
C GLY A 94 -5.20 -6.19 7.82
N PRO A 95 -5.48 -5.18 6.98
CA PRO A 95 -6.84 -4.78 6.62
C PRO A 95 -7.51 -5.87 5.78
N ASN A 96 -8.82 -6.03 5.93
CA ASN A 96 -9.61 -6.88 5.04
C ASN A 96 -9.67 -6.27 3.63
N LYS A 97 -10.19 -7.03 2.66
CA LYS A 97 -10.27 -6.62 1.25
C LYS A 97 -10.98 -5.28 1.06
N TYR A 98 -12.05 -5.02 1.83
CA TYR A 98 -12.77 -3.74 1.75
C TYR A 98 -11.92 -2.57 2.25
N ALA A 99 -11.32 -2.68 3.43
CA ALA A 99 -10.46 -1.64 3.98
C ALA A 99 -9.18 -1.43 3.16
N SER A 100 -8.66 -2.48 2.52
CA SER A 100 -7.48 -2.42 1.63
C SER A 100 -7.70 -1.52 0.41
N GLN A 101 -8.95 -1.18 0.07
CA GLN A 101 -9.24 -0.22 -0.99
C GLN A 101 -8.71 1.19 -0.68
N LEU A 102 -8.46 1.54 0.59
CA LEU A 102 -7.84 2.82 0.96
C LEU A 102 -6.47 3.00 0.29
N GLU A 103 -5.72 1.91 0.10
CA GLU A 103 -4.46 1.91 -0.64
C GLU A 103 -4.66 1.43 -2.09
N GLY A 104 -5.51 0.43 -2.28
CA GLY A 104 -5.75 -0.20 -3.58
C GLY A 104 -6.50 0.65 -4.60
N SER A 105 -7.17 1.73 -4.18
CA SER A 105 -7.88 2.67 -5.06
C SER A 105 -7.80 4.09 -4.53
N LYS A 106 -7.08 4.95 -5.24
CA LYS A 106 -7.00 6.38 -4.92
C LYS A 106 -8.36 7.06 -5.03
N ALA A 107 -9.18 6.64 -5.99
CA ALA A 107 -10.54 7.14 -6.16
C ALA A 107 -11.44 6.78 -4.96
N PHE A 108 -11.32 5.56 -4.44
CA PHE A 108 -12.04 5.14 -3.22
C PHE A 108 -11.60 6.00 -2.03
N MET A 109 -10.29 6.13 -1.80
CA MET A 109 -9.73 6.92 -0.70
C MET A 109 -10.19 8.38 -0.78
N LYS A 110 -10.08 9.02 -1.95
CA LYS A 110 -10.52 10.42 -2.15
C LYS A 110 -12.03 10.59 -1.93
N SER A 111 -12.83 9.63 -2.39
CA SER A 111 -14.27 9.63 -2.16
C SER A 111 -14.62 9.51 -0.68
N LEU A 112 -13.87 8.70 0.07
CA LEU A 112 -14.01 8.57 1.52
C LEU A 112 -13.63 9.87 2.23
N CYS A 113 -12.50 10.49 1.88
CA CYS A 113 -12.08 11.78 2.42
C CYS A 113 -13.18 12.84 2.22
N LYS A 114 -13.75 12.93 1.01
CA LYS A 114 -14.85 13.84 0.72
C LYS A 114 -16.09 13.55 1.58
N LYS A 115 -16.48 12.27 1.67
CA LYS A 115 -17.65 11.84 2.46
C LYS A 115 -17.55 12.21 3.93
N TYR A 116 -16.38 12.04 4.51
CA TYR A 116 -16.15 12.26 5.94
C TYR A 116 -15.48 13.61 6.26
N ARG A 117 -15.32 14.49 5.26
CA ARG A 117 -14.69 15.81 5.39
C ARG A 117 -13.26 15.72 5.97
N ILE A 118 -12.53 14.69 5.57
CA ILE A 118 -11.11 14.54 5.91
C ILE A 118 -10.32 15.45 4.99
N PRO A 119 -9.42 16.30 5.52
CA PRO A 119 -8.59 17.18 4.71
C PRO A 119 -7.80 16.41 3.65
N THR A 120 -7.84 16.86 2.41
CA THR A 120 -7.10 16.28 1.29
C THR A 120 -7.01 17.33 0.18
N ALA A 121 -6.03 17.20 -0.72
CA ALA A 121 -5.92 18.03 -1.92
C ALA A 121 -7.23 18.05 -2.71
N GLY A 122 -7.58 19.20 -3.28
CA GLY A 122 -8.69 19.32 -4.22
C GLY A 122 -8.51 18.34 -5.37
N PHE A 123 -9.56 17.61 -5.74
CA PHE A 123 -9.43 16.53 -6.69
C PHE A 123 -10.64 16.31 -7.59
N LYS A 124 -10.38 15.62 -8.70
CA LYS A 124 -11.44 15.08 -9.56
C LYS A 124 -11.08 13.68 -10.06
N ILE A 125 -12.02 12.76 -9.96
CA ILE A 125 -11.93 11.45 -10.60
C ILE A 125 -12.36 11.62 -12.05
N CYS A 126 -11.48 11.27 -12.98
CA CYS A 126 -11.68 11.41 -14.41
C CYS A 126 -11.73 10.02 -15.07
N LYS A 127 -12.78 9.78 -15.86
CA LYS A 127 -13.00 8.54 -16.60
C LYS A 127 -12.75 8.68 -18.09
N ASN A 128 -12.60 9.91 -18.56
CA ASN A 128 -12.41 10.24 -19.97
C ASN A 128 -11.73 11.61 -20.12
N LYS A 129 -11.32 11.93 -21.35
CA LYS A 129 -10.64 13.20 -21.69
C LYS A 129 -11.48 14.44 -21.37
N ASN A 130 -12.80 14.36 -21.50
CA ASN A 130 -13.68 15.50 -21.24
C ASN A 130 -13.68 15.86 -19.75
N ASP A 131 -13.61 14.86 -18.86
CA ASP A 131 -13.47 15.11 -17.43
C ASP A 131 -12.16 15.81 -17.11
N VAL A 132 -11.06 15.45 -17.77
CA VAL A 132 -9.76 16.10 -17.63
C VAL A 132 -9.85 17.57 -18.06
N LYS A 133 -10.39 17.85 -19.24
CA LYS A 133 -10.54 19.22 -19.74
C LYS A 133 -11.37 20.09 -18.79
N LYS A 134 -12.46 19.57 -18.25
CA LYS A 134 -13.30 20.30 -17.27
C LYS A 134 -12.57 20.62 -15.97
N PHE A 135 -11.60 19.83 -15.58
CA PHE A 135 -10.77 20.13 -14.40
C PHE A 135 -9.77 21.24 -14.71
N LEU A 136 -9.09 21.15 -15.84
CA LEU A 136 -8.06 22.09 -16.27
C LEU A 136 -8.55 23.54 -16.40
N ILE A 137 -9.83 23.74 -16.75
CA ILE A 137 -10.42 25.09 -16.85
C ILE A 137 -10.44 25.83 -15.50
N LYS A 138 -10.42 25.10 -14.39
CA LYS A 138 -10.68 25.65 -13.03
C LYS A 138 -9.48 25.59 -12.09
N HIS A 139 -8.36 25.05 -12.55
CA HIS A 139 -7.20 24.79 -11.70
C HIS A 139 -5.92 25.22 -12.40
N ASP A 140 -5.07 25.89 -11.65
CA ASP A 140 -3.74 26.32 -12.10
C ASP A 140 -2.72 25.19 -12.04
N MET A 141 -1.62 25.36 -12.75
CA MET A 141 -0.47 24.44 -12.69
C MET A 141 0.42 24.74 -11.47
N PRO A 142 1.13 23.76 -10.94
CA PRO A 142 1.20 22.36 -11.40
C PRO A 142 -0.02 21.51 -10.94
N ILE A 143 -0.32 20.46 -11.70
CA ILE A 143 -1.37 19.49 -11.39
C ILE A 143 -0.75 18.10 -11.22
N VAL A 144 -1.24 17.36 -10.22
CA VAL A 144 -0.80 15.99 -10.01
C VAL A 144 -1.81 15.03 -10.67
N VAL A 145 -1.30 14.21 -11.58
CA VAL A 145 -2.06 13.16 -12.27
C VAL A 145 -1.71 11.82 -11.64
N LYS A 146 -2.72 11.08 -11.19
CA LYS A 146 -2.53 9.78 -10.55
C LYS A 146 -3.38 8.71 -11.24
N ALA A 147 -2.75 7.65 -11.72
CA ALA A 147 -3.48 6.46 -12.13
C ALA A 147 -4.16 5.82 -10.91
N ASP A 148 -5.41 5.38 -11.06
CA ASP A 148 -6.10 4.64 -9.99
C ASP A 148 -5.54 3.22 -9.87
N GLY A 149 -5.60 2.65 -8.67
CA GLY A 149 -5.08 1.31 -8.40
C GLY A 149 -3.58 1.28 -8.05
N LEU A 150 -3.09 0.04 -7.87
CA LEU A 150 -1.69 -0.22 -7.56
C LEU A 150 -0.84 -0.07 -8.83
N ALA A 151 0.13 0.83 -8.81
CA ALA A 151 1.01 1.13 -9.94
C ALA A 151 2.50 1.10 -9.57
N ALA A 152 2.86 0.50 -8.44
CA ALA A 152 4.25 0.34 -7.96
C ALA A 152 5.06 1.66 -7.99
N GLY A 153 4.46 2.77 -7.56
CA GLY A 153 5.09 4.08 -7.54
C GLY A 153 5.19 4.80 -8.90
N LYS A 154 4.83 4.14 -10.01
CA LYS A 154 4.98 4.71 -11.37
C LYS A 154 3.72 5.40 -11.91
N GLY A 155 2.63 5.33 -11.19
CA GLY A 155 1.33 5.85 -11.63
C GLY A 155 1.04 7.29 -11.19
N VAL A 156 2.05 8.10 -10.87
CA VAL A 156 1.91 9.48 -10.43
C VAL A 156 2.85 10.37 -11.26
N ALA A 157 2.34 11.50 -11.72
CA ALA A 157 3.13 12.55 -12.39
C ALA A 157 2.71 13.93 -11.89
N ILE A 158 3.67 14.79 -11.61
CA ILE A 158 3.48 16.23 -11.41
C ILE A 158 3.66 16.86 -12.78
N CYS A 159 2.61 17.52 -13.25
CA CYS A 159 2.56 18.11 -14.59
C CYS A 159 2.56 19.63 -14.48
N ASN A 160 3.47 20.28 -15.18
CA ASN A 160 3.65 21.74 -15.17
C ASN A 160 2.95 22.43 -16.35
N SER A 161 2.39 21.66 -17.27
CA SER A 161 1.62 22.18 -18.41
C SER A 161 0.39 21.36 -18.74
N VAL A 162 -0.55 21.94 -19.46
CA VAL A 162 -1.76 21.28 -19.95
C VAL A 162 -1.42 20.08 -20.83
N GLU A 163 -0.41 20.25 -21.69
CA GLU A 163 0.07 19.21 -22.62
C GLU A 163 0.58 17.98 -21.86
N GLU A 164 1.33 18.20 -20.76
CA GLU A 164 1.83 17.12 -19.90
C GLU A 164 0.67 16.37 -19.23
N VAL A 165 -0.34 17.09 -18.70
CA VAL A 165 -1.52 16.48 -18.12
C VAL A 165 -2.28 15.64 -19.15
N GLU A 166 -2.52 16.20 -20.34
CA GLU A 166 -3.24 15.48 -21.41
C GLU A 166 -2.46 14.26 -21.88
N LYS A 167 -1.14 14.37 -22.06
CA LYS A 167 -0.26 13.27 -22.47
C LYS A 167 -0.33 12.11 -21.44
N PHE A 168 -0.04 12.39 -20.18
CA PHE A 168 -0.01 11.35 -19.14
C PHE A 168 -1.40 10.76 -18.90
N SER A 169 -2.46 11.57 -18.94
CA SER A 169 -3.84 11.09 -18.85
C SER A 169 -4.20 10.15 -20.01
N ASN A 170 -3.77 10.45 -21.23
CA ASN A 170 -3.97 9.59 -22.38
C ASN A 170 -3.26 8.24 -22.24
N GLU A 171 -2.02 8.24 -21.74
CA GLU A 171 -1.27 7.01 -21.47
C GLU A 171 -2.02 6.10 -20.47
N ILE A 172 -2.62 6.70 -19.43
CA ILE A 172 -3.43 5.95 -18.47
C ILE A 172 -4.68 5.37 -19.13
N PHE A 173 -5.44 6.18 -19.90
CA PHE A 173 -6.65 5.71 -20.57
C PHE A 173 -6.36 4.67 -21.63
N LEU A 174 -5.19 4.67 -22.26
CA LEU A 174 -4.73 3.65 -23.21
C LEU A 174 -4.20 2.39 -22.54
N GLY A 175 -4.22 2.30 -21.20
CA GLY A 175 -3.89 1.09 -20.46
C GLY A 175 -2.41 0.92 -20.09
N LYS A 176 -1.62 2.00 -20.05
CA LYS A 176 -0.23 1.95 -19.54
C LYS A 176 -0.15 1.28 -18.16
N PHE A 177 -1.18 1.45 -17.35
CA PHE A 177 -1.33 0.81 -16.05
C PHE A 177 -2.55 -0.11 -16.09
N ILE A 178 -2.31 -1.40 -16.20
CA ILE A 178 -3.34 -2.44 -16.43
C ILE A 178 -4.49 -2.40 -15.41
N SER A 179 -4.21 -1.99 -14.18
CA SER A 179 -5.21 -1.88 -13.11
C SER A 179 -6.09 -0.64 -13.20
N SER A 180 -5.77 0.32 -14.08
CA SER A 180 -6.37 1.66 -14.06
C SER A 180 -7.23 1.91 -15.30
N LYS A 181 -8.54 2.09 -15.10
CA LYS A 181 -9.50 2.55 -16.11
C LYS A 181 -9.94 4.00 -15.88
N GLN A 182 -9.44 4.63 -14.84
CA GLN A 182 -9.72 6.00 -14.43
C GLN A 182 -8.47 6.61 -13.80
N LEU A 183 -8.45 7.91 -13.72
CA LEU A 183 -7.36 8.65 -13.08
C LEU A 183 -7.92 9.68 -12.10
N ILE A 184 -7.07 10.16 -11.22
CA ILE A 184 -7.36 11.27 -10.32
C ILE A 184 -6.47 12.45 -10.72
N LEU A 185 -7.09 13.62 -10.92
CA LEU A 185 -6.40 14.89 -10.96
C LEU A 185 -6.48 15.54 -9.59
N GLU A 186 -5.37 16.08 -9.12
CA GLU A 186 -5.28 16.75 -7.84
C GLU A 186 -4.52 18.06 -7.98
N GLU A 187 -4.87 19.04 -7.15
CA GLU A 187 -4.03 20.22 -6.95
C GLU A 187 -2.69 19.80 -6.35
N PHE A 188 -1.63 20.48 -6.72
CA PHE A 188 -0.33 20.27 -6.11
C PHE A 188 -0.30 20.96 -4.73
N LEU A 189 0.09 20.23 -3.71
CA LEU A 189 0.28 20.79 -2.38
C LEU A 189 1.77 21.03 -2.14
N GLU A 190 2.12 22.26 -1.77
CA GLU A 190 3.45 22.62 -1.32
C GLU A 190 3.59 22.30 0.17
N GLY A 191 4.78 21.85 0.58
CA GLY A 191 5.08 21.55 1.99
C GLY A 191 5.98 20.35 2.17
N GLU A 192 6.35 20.12 3.42
CA GLU A 192 7.10 18.93 3.81
C GLU A 192 6.16 17.74 4.01
N GLU A 193 6.62 16.56 3.60
CA GLU A 193 5.86 15.32 3.74
C GLU A 193 6.27 14.55 4.98
N ALA A 194 5.30 14.20 5.81
CA ALA A 194 5.51 13.39 6.99
C ALA A 194 4.50 12.25 7.04
N SER A 195 4.97 11.07 7.44
CA SER A 195 4.16 9.91 7.75
C SER A 195 3.86 9.84 9.24
N TYR A 196 2.62 9.54 9.59
CA TYR A 196 2.16 9.35 10.95
C TYR A 196 1.55 7.95 11.08
N PHE A 197 2.18 7.07 11.86
CA PHE A 197 1.83 5.66 11.90
C PHE A 197 0.96 5.30 13.10
N LEU A 198 -0.17 4.66 12.82
CA LEU A 198 -1.10 4.13 13.83
C LEU A 198 -1.38 2.66 13.57
N VAL A 199 -1.40 1.85 14.62
CA VAL A 199 -2.10 0.56 14.60
C VAL A 199 -3.49 0.77 15.13
N VAL A 200 -4.48 0.34 14.38
CA VAL A 200 -5.89 0.57 14.72
C VAL A 200 -6.70 -0.72 14.64
N ASP A 201 -7.67 -0.82 15.52
CA ASP A 201 -8.80 -1.74 15.42
C ASP A 201 -10.12 -0.95 15.58
N ASN A 202 -11.25 -1.64 15.76
CA ASN A 202 -12.56 -0.98 15.87
C ASN A 202 -12.67 0.02 17.04
N LYS A 203 -11.85 -0.11 18.09
CA LYS A 203 -11.96 0.67 19.33
C LYS A 203 -10.65 1.34 19.75
N THR A 204 -9.55 0.74 19.41
CA THR A 204 -8.22 1.12 19.90
C THR A 204 -7.38 1.74 18.78
N LYS A 205 -6.62 2.77 19.13
CA LYS A 205 -5.64 3.42 18.27
C LYS A 205 -4.33 3.52 19.06
N ILE A 206 -3.26 2.95 18.52
CA ILE A 206 -1.94 2.99 19.13
C ILE A 206 -1.01 3.74 18.19
N PHE A 207 -0.45 4.84 18.64
CA PHE A 207 0.60 5.55 17.92
C PHE A 207 1.90 4.77 17.98
N ILE A 208 2.53 4.55 16.82
CA ILE A 208 3.78 3.80 16.71
C ILE A 208 4.96 4.75 16.49
N GLY A 209 4.76 5.83 15.74
CA GLY A 209 5.80 6.78 15.40
C GLY A 209 5.44 7.65 14.21
N SER A 210 6.34 8.55 13.86
CA SER A 210 6.28 9.39 12.67
C SER A 210 7.62 9.37 11.96
N ALA A 211 7.61 9.66 10.66
CA ALA A 211 8.80 9.80 9.85
C ALA A 211 8.61 10.90 8.81
N GLN A 212 9.66 11.69 8.59
CA GLN A 212 9.70 12.61 7.47
C GLN A 212 10.05 11.85 6.19
N ASP A 213 9.39 12.16 5.09
CA ASP A 213 9.67 11.54 3.80
C ASP A 213 10.41 12.53 2.89
N HIS A 214 11.67 12.22 2.61
CA HIS A 214 12.51 13.00 1.70
C HIS A 214 12.40 12.42 0.28
N LYS A 215 11.58 13.05 -0.56
CA LYS A 215 11.33 12.59 -1.95
C LYS A 215 12.48 12.90 -2.90
N ARG A 216 13.36 13.80 -2.54
CA ARG A 216 14.49 14.24 -3.36
C ARG A 216 15.79 14.02 -2.61
N VAL A 217 16.81 13.58 -3.33
CA VAL A 217 18.15 13.32 -2.79
C VAL A 217 19.09 14.35 -3.40
N GLY A 218 19.81 15.08 -2.53
CA GLY A 218 20.81 16.07 -2.93
C GLY A 218 20.57 17.45 -2.35
N GLU A 219 21.60 18.29 -2.40
CA GLU A 219 21.51 19.71 -2.09
C GLU A 219 20.72 20.42 -3.19
N ASN A 220 19.86 21.37 -2.82
CA ASN A 220 19.01 22.15 -3.73
C ASN A 220 17.92 21.35 -4.46
N GLU A 221 17.41 20.28 -3.87
CA GLU A 221 16.24 19.51 -4.37
C GLU A 221 16.36 18.96 -5.82
N THR A 222 17.56 18.63 -6.25
CA THR A 222 17.84 17.99 -7.54
C THR A 222 17.71 16.48 -7.52
#